data_3735379e85e630401ea3f9038816e3d7
#
_entry.id   3735379e85e630401ea3f9038816e3d7
#
_cell.length_a   1.000
_cell.length_b   1.000
_cell.length_c   1.000
_cell.angle_alpha   90.00
_cell.angle_beta   90.00
_cell.angle_gamma   90.00
#
_symmetry.space_group_name_H-M   'P 1'
#
loop_
_entity.id
_entity.type
_entity.pdbx_description
1 polymer ?
#
loop_
_entity_poly.entity_id
_entity_poly.type
_entity_poly.pdbx_seq_one_letter_code
_entity_poly.pdbx_strand_id
1 'polypeptide(L)'
;MIMGFPTRYYERTFKRMFRELPKGKHMEFKEGEPVGRGVTALSDGIFMVSRDGFNFKRFDDIPIFPSGIEGEGNWIYGDGYGANGMYETPSDRPGEPNVISLLVPDNAYGAMRRYEIRLDGFVSLHAGCEETTILTAPIIFDGSHLEFNYKTTVAGYFYVELLDENKNPYEGFEM
;
A
#
# COMPACT_ATOMS: atom_id res chain seq x y z
N MET A 1 10.79 14.77 -1.43
CA MET A 1 10.28 13.49 -1.96
C MET A 1 8.83 13.71 -2.34
N ILE A 2 8.42 13.19 -3.50
CA ILE A 2 7.05 13.29 -4.00
C ILE A 2 6.45 11.88 -3.92
N MET A 3 5.26 11.77 -3.35
CA MET A 3 4.50 10.53 -3.25
C MET A 3 3.33 10.56 -4.22
N GLY A 4 3.04 9.44 -4.87
CA GLY A 4 1.93 9.29 -5.79
C GLY A 4 1.10 8.05 -5.49
N PHE A 5 -0.20 8.18 -5.63
CA PHE A 5 -1.18 7.11 -5.46
C PHE A 5 -2.01 6.94 -6.74
N PRO A 6 -1.35 6.60 -7.87
CA PRO A 6 -2.07 6.44 -9.11
C PRO A 6 -2.93 5.20 -9.10
N THR A 7 -3.98 5.25 -9.89
CA THR A 7 -4.82 4.09 -10.14
C THR A 7 -4.20 3.23 -11.22
N ARG A 8 -4.11 1.95 -10.94
CA ARG A 8 -3.69 0.92 -11.89
C ARG A 8 -4.93 0.30 -12.51
N TYR A 9 -4.88 0.08 -13.80
CA TYR A 9 -5.96 -0.48 -14.59
C TYR A 9 -5.61 -1.86 -15.13
N TYR A 10 -6.55 -2.79 -14.99
CA TYR A 10 -6.46 -4.11 -15.58
C TYR A 10 -7.65 -4.36 -16.51
N GLU A 11 -7.37 -4.77 -17.74
CA GLU A 11 -8.37 -5.33 -18.61
C GLU A 11 -8.51 -6.82 -18.30
N ARG A 12 -9.71 -7.25 -17.98
CA ARG A 12 -10.03 -8.66 -17.77
C ARG A 12 -10.86 -9.17 -18.94
N THR A 13 -10.55 -10.37 -19.39
CA THR A 13 -11.38 -11.01 -20.41
C THR A 13 -12.74 -11.37 -19.81
N PHE A 14 -13.81 -11.03 -20.52
CA PHE A 14 -15.15 -11.40 -20.10
C PHE A 14 -15.29 -12.93 -19.97
N LYS A 15 -15.72 -13.38 -18.80
CA LYS A 15 -16.04 -14.79 -18.53
C LYS A 15 -17.52 -14.90 -18.17
N ARG A 16 -18.14 -16.06 -18.50
CA ARG A 16 -19.54 -16.34 -18.18
C ARG A 16 -19.89 -16.08 -16.71
N MET A 17 -18.94 -16.35 -15.80
CA MET A 17 -19.10 -16.11 -14.36
C MET A 17 -19.42 -14.65 -14.01
N PHE A 18 -19.04 -13.67 -14.82
CA PHE A 18 -19.40 -12.27 -14.56
C PHE A 18 -20.93 -12.03 -14.64
N ARG A 19 -21.67 -12.89 -15.34
CA ARG A 19 -23.14 -12.82 -15.39
C ARG A 19 -23.79 -13.37 -14.11
N GLU A 20 -23.05 -14.17 -13.37
CA GLU A 20 -23.50 -14.86 -12.15
C GLU A 20 -23.11 -14.09 -10.88
N LEU A 21 -22.23 -13.08 -11.01
CA LEU A 21 -21.91 -12.21 -9.90
C LEU A 21 -23.13 -11.36 -9.50
N PRO A 22 -23.29 -11.09 -8.21
CA PRO A 22 -24.31 -10.17 -7.75
C PRO A 22 -24.23 -8.87 -8.53
N LYS A 23 -25.36 -8.41 -9.03
CA LYS A 23 -25.44 -7.17 -9.80
C LYS A 23 -25.17 -6.01 -8.86
N GLY A 24 -23.94 -5.53 -8.83
CA GLY A 24 -23.63 -4.22 -8.23
C GLY A 24 -24.42 -3.12 -8.94
N LYS A 25 -24.66 -2.02 -8.27
CA LYS A 25 -25.47 -0.88 -8.80
C LYS A 25 -25.04 -0.34 -10.17
N HIS A 26 -23.87 -0.77 -10.67
CA HIS A 26 -23.27 -0.30 -11.93
C HIS A 26 -23.18 -1.41 -13.00
N MET A 27 -23.67 -2.60 -12.74
CA MET A 27 -23.57 -3.73 -13.66
C MET A 27 -24.95 -4.16 -14.16
N GLU A 28 -25.60 -3.34 -14.95
CA GLU A 28 -26.75 -3.79 -15.73
C GLU A 28 -26.27 -4.42 -17.03
N PHE A 29 -26.30 -5.75 -17.10
CA PHE A 29 -26.13 -6.47 -18.35
C PHE A 29 -27.42 -6.46 -19.13
N LYS A 30 -27.42 -5.88 -20.30
CA LYS A 30 -28.48 -6.09 -21.26
C LYS A 30 -28.09 -7.21 -22.21
N GLU A 31 -28.97 -8.18 -22.38
CA GLU A 31 -28.72 -9.31 -23.26
C GLU A 31 -28.54 -8.81 -24.68
N GLY A 32 -27.43 -9.22 -25.35
CA GLY A 32 -27.09 -8.82 -26.71
C GLY A 32 -26.27 -7.52 -26.84
N GLU A 33 -26.04 -6.77 -25.76
CA GLU A 33 -25.14 -5.62 -25.80
C GLU A 33 -23.71 -6.00 -25.47
N PRO A 34 -22.70 -5.35 -26.08
CA PRO A 34 -21.31 -5.54 -25.71
C PRO A 34 -21.12 -5.20 -24.23
N VAL A 35 -20.43 -6.09 -23.50
CA VAL A 35 -20.11 -5.83 -22.10
C VAL A 35 -19.10 -4.69 -22.03
N GLY A 36 -19.53 -3.59 -21.43
CA GLY A 36 -18.70 -2.39 -21.33
C GLY A 36 -17.51 -2.60 -20.37
N ARG A 37 -16.51 -1.75 -20.53
CA ARG A 37 -15.30 -1.70 -19.72
C ARG A 37 -15.59 -1.62 -18.21
N GLY A 38 -16.67 -0.94 -17.83
CA GLY A 38 -17.11 -0.83 -16.43
C GLY A 38 -17.40 -2.17 -15.75
N VAL A 39 -17.64 -3.22 -16.53
CA VAL A 39 -17.95 -4.55 -15.99
C VAL A 39 -16.72 -5.46 -15.96
N THR A 40 -15.91 -5.43 -17.01
CA THR A 40 -14.79 -6.37 -17.16
C THR A 40 -13.49 -5.85 -16.59
N ALA A 41 -13.30 -4.54 -16.59
CA ALA A 41 -12.08 -3.94 -16.06
C ALA A 41 -12.05 -3.94 -14.52
N LEU A 42 -10.85 -4.01 -14.00
CA LEU A 42 -10.55 -3.80 -12.60
C LEU A 42 -9.62 -2.61 -12.47
N SER A 43 -9.79 -1.82 -11.43
CA SER A 43 -8.78 -0.87 -11.01
C SER A 43 -8.46 -1.02 -9.54
N ASP A 44 -7.23 -0.70 -9.18
CA ASP A 44 -6.74 -0.65 -7.81
C ASP A 44 -5.77 0.53 -7.65
N GLY A 45 -5.49 0.93 -6.42
CA GLY A 45 -4.54 1.99 -6.12
C GLY A 45 -3.15 1.44 -5.83
N ILE A 46 -2.13 2.01 -6.46
CA ILE A 46 -0.73 1.65 -6.20
C ILE A 46 0.01 2.82 -5.55
N PHE A 47 1.18 2.52 -4.98
CA PHE A 47 2.05 3.50 -4.37
C PHE A 47 3.34 3.65 -5.16
N MET A 48 3.78 4.89 -5.34
CA MET A 48 5.04 5.20 -5.98
C MET A 48 5.67 6.47 -5.41
N VAL A 49 6.97 6.58 -5.53
CA VAL A 49 7.73 7.75 -5.04
C VAL A 49 8.68 8.27 -6.09
N SER A 50 8.95 9.57 -6.02
CA SER A 50 9.97 10.23 -6.83
C SER A 50 10.77 11.23 -5.98
N ARG A 51 12.04 11.40 -6.33
CA ARG A 51 12.89 12.47 -5.78
C ARG A 51 12.97 13.70 -6.68
N ASP A 52 12.75 13.54 -7.97
CA ASP A 52 12.90 14.58 -9.00
C ASP A 52 11.57 15.02 -9.64
N GLY A 53 10.47 14.32 -9.34
CA GLY A 53 9.16 14.59 -9.90
C GLY A 53 8.91 13.98 -11.28
N PHE A 54 9.90 13.35 -11.89
CA PHE A 54 9.81 12.75 -13.23
C PHE A 54 9.98 11.23 -13.19
N ASN A 55 10.94 10.74 -12.43
CA ASN A 55 11.26 9.33 -12.32
C ASN A 55 10.60 8.75 -11.07
N PHE A 56 9.53 8.00 -11.27
CA PHE A 56 8.81 7.36 -10.18
C PHE A 56 9.20 5.89 -10.04
N LYS A 57 9.44 5.48 -8.79
CA LYS A 57 9.73 4.11 -8.41
C LYS A 57 8.52 3.48 -7.73
N ARG A 58 8.12 2.31 -8.21
CA ARG A 58 7.26 1.36 -7.49
C ARG A 58 8.15 0.38 -6.73
N PHE A 59 7.70 -0.04 -5.56
CA PHE A 59 8.44 -1.00 -4.75
C PHE A 59 8.03 -2.45 -5.03
N ASP A 60 6.74 -2.65 -5.30
CA ASP A 60 6.18 -3.94 -5.69
C ASP A 60 4.91 -3.77 -6.54
N ASP A 61 4.21 -4.87 -6.80
CA ASP A 61 2.95 -4.91 -7.53
C ASP A 61 1.73 -5.03 -6.59
N ILE A 62 1.93 -4.98 -5.27
CA ILE A 62 0.85 -5.05 -4.29
C ILE A 62 0.12 -3.70 -4.28
N PRO A 63 -1.21 -3.68 -4.40
CA PRO A 63 -1.97 -2.45 -4.30
C PRO A 63 -1.97 -1.92 -2.86
N ILE A 64 -1.82 -0.60 -2.72
CA ILE A 64 -1.99 0.08 -1.42
C ILE A 64 -3.48 0.21 -1.07
N PHE A 65 -4.34 0.28 -2.09
CA PHE A 65 -5.79 0.27 -1.96
C PHE A 65 -6.34 -0.98 -2.66
N PRO A 66 -6.30 -2.15 -1.99
CA PRO A 66 -6.78 -3.39 -2.59
C PRO A 66 -8.30 -3.42 -2.64
N SER A 67 -8.86 -4.04 -3.67
CA SER A 67 -10.30 -4.26 -3.80
C SER A 67 -10.87 -5.22 -2.74
N GLY A 68 -10.01 -5.94 -2.00
CA GLY A 68 -10.42 -6.90 -1.00
C GLY A 68 -10.93 -8.22 -1.59
N ILE A 69 -11.75 -8.93 -0.83
CA ILE A 69 -12.41 -10.16 -1.31
C ILE A 69 -13.52 -9.77 -2.29
N GLU A 70 -13.59 -10.45 -3.43
CA GLU A 70 -14.61 -10.18 -4.45
C GLU A 70 -16.02 -10.39 -3.89
N GLY A 71 -16.87 -9.40 -4.06
CA GLY A 71 -18.24 -9.36 -3.55
C GLY A 71 -19.11 -8.37 -4.32
N GLU A 72 -20.26 -8.04 -3.73
CA GLU A 72 -21.20 -7.08 -4.32
C GLU A 72 -20.59 -5.68 -4.38
N GLY A 73 -20.19 -5.23 -5.53
CA GLY A 73 -19.84 -3.83 -5.80
C GLY A 73 -18.37 -3.47 -5.65
N ASN A 74 -17.49 -4.41 -5.40
CA ASN A 74 -16.06 -4.24 -5.55
C ASN A 74 -15.52 -5.05 -6.75
N TRP A 75 -14.23 -4.96 -7.04
CA TRP A 75 -13.58 -5.60 -8.20
C TRP A 75 -14.11 -5.09 -9.54
N ILE A 76 -14.46 -3.82 -9.59
CA ILE A 76 -14.98 -3.12 -10.77
C ILE A 76 -14.03 -2.01 -11.21
N TYR A 77 -14.31 -1.45 -12.40
CA TYR A 77 -13.66 -0.23 -12.82
C TYR A 77 -14.08 0.94 -11.92
N GLY A 78 -13.09 1.63 -11.39
CA GLY A 78 -13.30 2.76 -10.49
C GLY A 78 -12.96 2.49 -9.02
N ASP A 79 -12.62 1.25 -8.66
CA ASP A 79 -12.09 0.95 -7.33
C ASP A 79 -10.67 1.51 -7.16
N GLY A 80 -10.31 1.84 -5.92
CA GLY A 80 -8.94 2.19 -5.55
C GLY A 80 -8.44 3.53 -6.06
N TYR A 81 -9.31 4.45 -6.45
CA TYR A 81 -8.93 5.82 -6.75
C TYR A 81 -8.56 6.56 -5.47
N GLY A 82 -7.28 6.91 -5.31
CA GLY A 82 -6.86 7.77 -4.21
C GLY A 82 -7.48 9.16 -4.32
N ALA A 83 -8.08 9.64 -3.26
CA ALA A 83 -8.47 11.05 -3.16
C ALA A 83 -7.22 11.92 -2.93
N ASN A 84 -7.35 13.21 -3.17
CA ASN A 84 -6.26 14.14 -2.95
C ASN A 84 -5.95 14.30 -1.46
N GLY A 85 -4.67 14.22 -1.14
CA GLY A 85 -4.12 14.57 0.16
C GLY A 85 -3.91 13.37 1.09
N MET A 86 -2.99 13.59 1.99
CA MET A 86 -2.70 12.75 3.13
C MET A 86 -2.87 13.62 4.37
N TYR A 87 -3.54 13.11 5.38
CA TYR A 87 -3.84 13.86 6.58
C TYR A 87 -3.34 13.08 7.79
N GLU A 88 -2.59 13.73 8.66
CA GLU A 88 -2.33 13.19 9.98
C GLU A 88 -3.59 13.33 10.83
N THR A 89 -4.04 12.22 11.39
CA THR A 89 -5.25 12.15 12.20
C THR A 89 -5.02 11.25 13.41
N PRO A 90 -5.81 11.39 14.47
CA PRO A 90 -5.83 10.40 15.54
C PRO A 90 -6.14 9.00 14.98
N SER A 91 -5.49 7.99 15.54
CA SER A 91 -5.82 6.59 15.27
C SER A 91 -7.21 6.23 15.81
N ASP A 92 -7.92 5.35 15.13
CA ASP A 92 -9.18 4.77 15.62
C ASP A 92 -8.94 3.80 16.81
N ARG A 93 -7.66 3.47 17.08
CA ARG A 93 -7.27 2.60 18.19
C ARG A 93 -6.87 3.44 19.41
N PRO A 94 -7.55 3.28 20.56
CA PRO A 94 -7.21 4.04 21.76
C PRO A 94 -5.76 3.81 22.21
N GLY A 95 -5.05 4.89 22.49
CA GLY A 95 -3.66 4.84 22.98
C GLY A 95 -2.59 4.67 21.91
N GLU A 96 -2.97 4.50 20.65
CA GLU A 96 -2.01 4.46 19.54
C GLU A 96 -1.64 5.87 19.07
N PRO A 97 -0.43 6.05 18.52
CA PRO A 97 -0.01 7.30 17.89
C PRO A 97 -0.93 7.72 16.75
N ASN A 98 -0.83 8.97 16.32
CA ASN A 98 -1.46 9.45 15.11
C ASN A 98 -1.07 8.59 13.89
N VAL A 99 -1.93 8.60 12.90
CA VAL A 99 -1.79 7.87 11.64
C VAL A 99 -1.90 8.80 10.44
N ILE A 100 -1.42 8.37 9.30
CA ILE A 100 -1.73 8.99 8.02
C ILE A 100 -3.07 8.44 7.53
N SER A 101 -4.03 9.32 7.33
CA SER A 101 -5.31 9.00 6.72
C SER A 101 -5.31 9.33 5.23
N LEU A 102 -5.79 8.39 4.44
CA LEU A 102 -5.99 8.49 3.00
C LEU A 102 -7.46 8.22 2.71
N LEU A 103 -8.09 9.09 1.93
CA LEU A 103 -9.49 8.93 1.54
C LEU A 103 -9.56 8.32 0.15
N VAL A 104 -10.36 7.28 0.00
CA VAL A 104 -10.54 6.55 -1.26
C VAL A 104 -12.03 6.44 -1.55
N PRO A 105 -12.49 6.90 -2.72
CA PRO A 105 -13.87 6.71 -3.13
C PRO A 105 -14.23 5.22 -3.16
N ASP A 106 -15.35 4.89 -2.57
CA ASP A 106 -15.98 3.58 -2.68
C ASP A 106 -17.11 3.70 -3.69
N ASN A 107 -16.83 3.38 -4.95
CA ASN A 107 -17.79 3.58 -6.04
C ASN A 107 -19.02 2.70 -5.92
N ALA A 108 -18.90 1.55 -5.26
CA ALA A 108 -20.03 0.66 -5.06
C ALA A 108 -21.11 1.25 -4.15
N TYR A 109 -20.71 2.03 -3.19
CA TYR A 109 -21.60 2.56 -2.16
C TYR A 109 -21.80 4.07 -2.22
N GLY A 110 -21.10 4.75 -3.13
CA GLY A 110 -21.12 6.21 -3.24
C GLY A 110 -20.58 6.90 -1.98
N ALA A 111 -19.66 6.28 -1.29
CA ALA A 111 -19.08 6.73 -0.04
C ALA A 111 -17.56 6.96 -0.16
N MET A 112 -16.98 7.53 0.86
CA MET A 112 -15.53 7.63 1.00
C MET A 112 -15.09 6.62 2.08
N ARG A 113 -14.08 5.80 1.74
CA ARG A 113 -13.43 4.89 2.70
C ARG A 113 -12.15 5.54 3.17
N ARG A 114 -11.94 5.57 4.50
CA ARG A 114 -10.70 5.99 5.10
C ARG A 114 -9.76 4.79 5.26
N TYR A 115 -8.58 4.91 4.70
CA TYR A 115 -7.46 4.00 4.94
C TYR A 115 -6.49 4.66 5.92
N GLU A 116 -5.98 3.90 6.85
CA GLU A 116 -4.98 4.35 7.82
C GLU A 116 -3.66 3.66 7.57
N ILE A 117 -2.60 4.44 7.55
CA ILE A 117 -1.22 3.97 7.49
C ILE A 117 -0.50 4.56 8.70
N ARG A 118 0.27 3.74 9.41
CA ARG A 118 1.17 4.23 10.44
C ARG A 118 2.04 5.36 9.89
N LEU A 119 2.40 6.35 10.71
CA LEU A 119 3.35 7.39 10.32
C LEU A 119 4.60 6.74 9.73
N ASP A 120 5.04 7.22 8.56
CA ASP A 120 6.16 6.70 7.76
C ASP A 120 6.06 5.22 7.32
N GLY A 121 4.89 4.60 7.48
CA GLY A 121 4.64 3.18 7.26
C GLY A 121 4.31 2.78 5.82
N PHE A 122 4.76 3.51 4.80
CA PHE A 122 4.38 3.27 3.40
C PHE A 122 5.05 2.03 2.78
N VAL A 123 6.25 1.72 3.20
CA VAL A 123 7.04 0.61 2.67
C VAL A 123 7.75 -0.09 3.81
N SER A 124 7.79 -1.42 3.76
CA SER A 124 8.58 -2.23 4.67
C SER A 124 9.51 -3.14 3.88
N LEU A 125 10.62 -3.51 4.50
CA LEU A 125 11.48 -4.58 4.02
C LEU A 125 11.03 -5.88 4.68
N HIS A 126 10.93 -6.93 3.90
CA HIS A 126 10.50 -8.24 4.37
C HIS A 126 11.60 -9.27 4.16
N ALA A 127 11.98 -9.94 5.24
CA ALA A 127 12.85 -11.11 5.20
C ALA A 127 12.00 -12.38 5.20
N GLY A 128 12.45 -13.41 4.50
CA GLY A 128 11.85 -14.74 4.53
C GLY A 128 12.21 -15.53 5.78
N CYS A 129 12.28 -16.85 5.65
CA CYS A 129 12.67 -17.75 6.74
C CYS A 129 14.19 -17.83 6.95
N GLU A 130 14.96 -17.29 6.04
CA GLU A 130 16.42 -17.26 6.12
C GLU A 130 16.89 -15.92 6.66
N GLU A 131 18.03 -15.96 7.34
CA GLU A 131 18.69 -14.75 7.82
C GLU A 131 19.01 -13.83 6.65
N THR A 132 18.65 -12.57 6.80
CA THR A 132 18.82 -11.54 5.76
C THR A 132 19.39 -10.29 6.37
N THR A 133 20.45 -9.78 5.77
CA THR A 133 21.10 -8.53 6.17
C THR A 133 20.68 -7.38 5.25
N ILE A 134 20.38 -6.25 5.85
CA ILE A 134 20.06 -5.01 5.16
C ILE A 134 21.10 -3.96 5.52
N LEU A 135 21.82 -3.47 4.53
CA LEU A 135 22.74 -2.35 4.70
C LEU A 135 22.08 -1.08 4.16
N THR A 136 21.91 -0.07 5.00
CA THR A 136 21.37 1.22 4.55
C THR A 136 22.43 2.01 3.75
N ALA A 137 21.97 2.99 2.97
CA ALA A 137 22.88 4.06 2.55
C ALA A 137 23.37 4.82 3.79
N PRO A 138 24.54 5.46 3.73
CA PRO A 138 24.99 6.33 4.81
C PRO A 138 23.94 7.37 5.16
N ILE A 139 23.64 7.51 6.43
CA ILE A 139 22.67 8.46 6.97
C ILE A 139 23.36 9.42 7.93
N ILE A 140 22.92 10.66 7.90
CA ILE A 140 23.33 11.66 8.89
C ILE A 140 22.12 11.85 9.81
N PHE A 141 22.32 11.71 11.11
CA PHE A 141 21.28 11.88 12.10
C PHE A 141 21.78 12.72 13.27
N ASP A 142 20.84 13.31 13.98
CA ASP A 142 21.04 14.02 15.23
C ASP A 142 20.10 13.40 16.27
N GLY A 143 20.64 13.07 17.43
CA GLY A 143 19.88 12.42 18.50
C GLY A 143 20.68 11.35 19.22
N SER A 144 20.09 10.84 20.30
CA SER A 144 20.70 9.82 21.18
C SER A 144 19.92 8.50 21.22
N HIS A 145 18.84 8.40 20.45
CA HIS A 145 17.98 7.21 20.43
C HIS A 145 17.68 6.84 18.98
N LEU A 146 17.69 5.53 18.70
CA LEU A 146 17.33 4.93 17.43
C LEU A 146 16.13 4.03 17.64
N GLU A 147 15.04 4.32 16.96
CA GLU A 147 13.79 3.58 17.08
C GLU A 147 13.51 2.81 15.79
N PHE A 148 13.02 1.58 15.95
CA PHE A 148 12.65 0.73 14.83
C PHE A 148 11.21 0.26 14.94
N ASN A 149 10.53 0.22 13.80
CA ASN A 149 9.27 -0.46 13.66
C ASN A 149 9.51 -1.81 12.97
N TYR A 150 9.39 -2.88 13.70
CA TYR A 150 9.59 -4.22 13.16
C TYR A 150 8.55 -5.21 13.68
N LYS A 151 8.38 -6.30 12.97
CA LYS A 151 7.54 -7.42 13.35
C LYS A 151 8.24 -8.71 13.00
N THR A 152 8.39 -9.61 13.96
CA THR A 152 8.91 -10.96 13.76
C THR A 152 7.85 -12.01 14.10
N THR A 153 8.13 -13.25 13.73
CA THR A 153 7.43 -14.43 14.29
C THR A 153 7.90 -14.69 15.71
N VAL A 154 7.26 -15.64 16.42
CA VAL A 154 7.64 -16.00 17.79
C VAL A 154 9.11 -16.46 17.90
N ALA A 155 9.66 -17.08 16.86
CA ALA A 155 11.05 -17.54 16.80
C ALA A 155 11.98 -16.58 16.03
N GLY A 156 11.44 -15.46 15.53
CA GLY A 156 12.22 -14.50 14.78
C GLY A 156 12.98 -13.53 15.69
N TYR A 157 14.09 -13.02 15.18
CA TYR A 157 14.92 -12.02 15.85
C TYR A 157 15.23 -10.87 14.87
N PHE A 158 15.63 -9.76 15.44
CA PHE A 158 16.04 -8.56 14.72
C PHE A 158 17.22 -7.95 15.47
N TYR A 159 18.37 -7.85 14.80
CA TYR A 159 19.57 -7.23 15.32
C TYR A 159 19.89 -5.97 14.54
N VAL A 160 20.54 -5.04 15.19
CA VAL A 160 20.97 -3.78 14.62
C VAL A 160 22.41 -3.51 15.01
N GLU A 161 23.20 -3.15 14.03
CA GLU A 161 24.59 -2.76 14.17
C GLU A 161 24.77 -1.37 13.57
N LEU A 162 25.57 -0.53 14.21
CA LEU A 162 25.95 0.76 13.66
C LEU A 162 27.35 0.68 13.08
N LEU A 163 27.48 1.08 11.81
CA LEU A 163 28.74 1.01 11.08
C LEU A 163 29.25 2.41 10.74
N ASP A 164 30.58 2.58 10.71
CA ASP A 164 31.24 3.75 10.17
C ASP A 164 31.16 3.79 8.62
N GLU A 165 31.73 4.82 8.01
CA GLU A 165 31.78 4.96 6.56
C GLU A 165 32.59 3.85 5.85
N ASN A 166 33.47 3.16 6.58
CA ASN A 166 34.27 2.05 6.10
C ASN A 166 33.63 0.69 6.39
N LYS A 167 32.41 0.69 6.93
CA LYS A 167 31.63 -0.48 7.35
C LYS A 167 32.24 -1.25 8.54
N ASN A 168 32.98 -0.58 9.40
CA ASN A 168 33.41 -1.15 10.65
C ASN A 168 32.38 -0.81 11.74
N PRO A 169 32.07 -1.76 12.63
CA PRO A 169 31.19 -1.50 13.75
C PRO A 169 31.75 -0.41 14.68
N TYR A 170 30.88 0.46 15.17
CA TYR A 170 31.22 1.34 16.27
C TYR A 170 31.28 0.53 17.55
N GLU A 171 32.29 0.80 18.38
CA GLU A 171 32.47 0.15 19.69
C GLU A 171 31.21 0.29 20.57
N GLY A 172 30.68 -0.84 21.02
CA GLY A 172 29.45 -0.95 21.81
C GLY A 172 28.15 -0.99 20.99
N PHE A 173 28.22 -1.05 19.65
CA PHE A 173 27.09 -1.18 18.74
C PHE A 173 27.26 -2.34 17.74
N GLU A 174 28.10 -3.32 18.10
CA GLU A 174 28.26 -4.57 17.37
C GLU A 174 27.08 -5.52 17.65
N MET A 175 26.80 -6.44 16.68
CA MET A 175 25.82 -7.52 16.86
C MET A 175 26.38 -8.65 17.75
#